data_183eaa4db5c01508f026d76c29425e24
#
_entry.id   183eaa4db5c01508f026d76c29425e24
#
_cell.length_a   1.000
_cell.length_b   1.000
_cell.length_c   1.000
_cell.angle_alpha   90.00
_cell.angle_beta   90.00
_cell.angle_gamma   90.00
#
_symmetry.space_group_name_H-M   'P 1'
#
loop_
_entity.id
_entity.type
_entity.pdbx_description
1 polymer ?
#
loop_
_entity_poly.entity_id
_entity_poly.type
_entity_poly.pdbx_seq_one_letter_code
_entity_poly.pdbx_strand_id
1 'polypeptide(L)'
;MNIEIINVTPALAAKWLIYNAANRRLPVNNVLYYARLLKAGEFQTTHQGLSFSGTKARPKRLLDGQTRLTAIRHTGISAKMVVAWGCKPETYAAIDGGKPRTFADHHGWSVVQVGFMKSLASFASADSRKPTKHVADGIMAAFGDQYEQLMAACGTARKYISKAPVRVGFAIAMQKNPDIATTLAGYYRQMVLSDLAGLPQALVTMFSRLHDAQDRPSGVRGNALTIAQVEKACDPQNAHTRQNRPSAAKQQELAQYVRDIIKQASLVS
;
A
#
# COMPACT_ATOMS: atom_id res chain seq x y z
N MET A 1 -34.79 13.69 8.70
CA MET A 1 -33.39 13.69 8.28
C MET A 1 -33.21 14.78 7.24
N ASN A 2 -32.24 15.67 7.41
CA ASN A 2 -31.89 16.69 6.43
C ASN A 2 -30.44 16.46 5.98
N ILE A 3 -30.15 16.61 4.68
CA ILE A 3 -28.84 16.33 4.10
C ILE A 3 -28.36 17.58 3.36
N GLU A 4 -27.14 17.99 3.60
CA GLU A 4 -26.51 19.13 2.95
C GLU A 4 -25.01 18.89 2.69
N ILE A 5 -24.42 19.63 1.76
CA ILE A 5 -22.96 19.62 1.54
C ILE A 5 -22.39 20.84 2.26
N ILE A 6 -21.46 20.60 3.16
CA ILE A 6 -20.82 21.65 3.97
C ILE A 6 -19.32 21.61 3.74
N ASN A 7 -18.71 22.80 3.57
CA ASN A 7 -17.26 22.93 3.66
C ASN A 7 -16.83 22.91 5.12
N VAL A 8 -16.30 21.78 5.55
CA VAL A 8 -15.89 21.53 6.94
C VAL A 8 -14.49 22.10 7.14
N THR A 9 -14.42 23.22 7.86
CA THR A 9 -13.14 23.83 8.26
C THR A 9 -12.54 23.11 9.48
N PRO A 10 -11.24 23.26 9.76
CA PRO A 10 -10.61 22.71 10.96
C PRO A 10 -11.28 23.14 12.27
N ALA A 11 -11.69 24.40 12.36
CA ALA A 11 -12.42 24.93 13.50
C ALA A 11 -13.79 24.28 13.66
N LEU A 12 -14.53 24.09 12.56
CA LEU A 12 -15.80 23.39 12.55
C LEU A 12 -15.66 21.92 12.92
N ALA A 13 -14.63 21.26 12.40
CA ALA A 13 -14.29 19.88 12.73
C ALA A 13 -14.01 19.73 14.24
N ALA A 14 -13.22 20.63 14.83
CA ALA A 14 -12.96 20.64 16.27
C ALA A 14 -14.24 20.81 17.09
N LYS A 15 -15.10 21.74 16.69
CA LYS A 15 -16.41 21.98 17.32
C LYS A 15 -17.31 20.74 17.25
N TRP A 16 -17.35 20.03 16.12
CA TRP A 16 -18.21 18.87 15.93
C TRP A 16 -17.68 17.62 16.62
N LEU A 17 -16.37 17.51 16.82
CA LEU A 17 -15.77 16.40 17.59
C LEU A 17 -16.16 16.40 19.08
N ILE A 18 -16.68 17.50 19.62
CA ILE A 18 -17.23 17.53 20.99
C ILE A 18 -18.42 16.58 21.13
N TYR A 19 -19.18 16.35 20.04
CA TYR A 19 -20.33 15.44 20.02
C TYR A 19 -19.94 13.96 19.84
N ASN A 20 -18.65 13.64 19.88
CA ASN A 20 -18.11 12.28 19.64
C ASN A 20 -18.04 11.42 20.92
N ALA A 21 -18.92 11.65 21.90
CA ALA A 21 -18.78 11.11 23.26
C ALA A 21 -18.94 9.58 23.40
N ALA A 22 -19.43 8.85 22.40
CA ALA A 22 -19.75 7.41 22.53
C ALA A 22 -19.43 6.59 21.28
N ASN A 23 -18.45 7.03 20.49
CA ASN A 23 -17.98 6.28 19.35
C ASN A 23 -16.83 5.34 19.73
N ARG A 24 -16.60 4.31 18.90
CA ARG A 24 -15.47 3.39 19.04
C ARG A 24 -14.12 4.12 19.09
N ARG A 25 -13.10 3.44 19.62
CA ARG A 25 -11.72 3.95 19.61
C ARG A 25 -11.33 4.41 18.19
N LEU A 26 -10.73 5.59 18.13
CA LEU A 26 -10.33 6.20 16.86
C LEU A 26 -9.25 5.35 16.17
N PRO A 27 -9.48 4.88 14.93
CA PRO A 27 -8.48 4.13 14.18
C PRO A 27 -7.43 5.08 13.59
N VAL A 28 -6.29 5.22 14.28
CA VAL A 28 -5.22 6.17 13.93
C VAL A 28 -4.76 6.02 12.48
N ASN A 29 -4.60 4.79 11.99
CA ASN A 29 -4.19 4.53 10.60
C ASN A 29 -5.18 5.09 9.57
N ASN A 30 -6.47 5.06 9.86
CA ASN A 30 -7.48 5.63 8.98
C ASN A 30 -7.45 7.17 9.02
N VAL A 31 -7.18 7.78 10.19
CA VAL A 31 -6.97 9.24 10.29
C VAL A 31 -5.80 9.68 9.42
N LEU A 32 -4.68 8.97 9.51
CA LEU A 32 -3.49 9.26 8.72
C LEU A 32 -3.71 9.01 7.22
N TYR A 33 -4.55 8.04 6.85
CA TYR A 33 -4.96 7.84 5.46
C TYR A 33 -5.72 9.05 4.91
N TYR A 34 -6.78 9.49 5.60
CA TYR A 34 -7.54 10.70 5.19
C TYR A 34 -6.69 11.97 5.23
N ALA A 35 -5.78 12.08 6.18
CA ALA A 35 -4.85 13.21 6.26
C ALA A 35 -3.93 13.29 5.03
N ARG A 36 -3.47 12.15 4.51
CA ARG A 36 -2.69 12.11 3.25
C ARG A 36 -3.53 12.52 2.06
N LEU A 37 -4.76 12.02 1.92
CA LEU A 37 -5.66 12.42 0.85
C LEU A 37 -5.92 13.93 0.85
N LEU A 38 -6.13 14.52 2.04
CA LEU A 38 -6.32 15.96 2.18
C LEU A 38 -5.07 16.74 1.74
N LYS A 39 -3.89 16.32 2.18
CA LYS A 39 -2.62 16.97 1.82
C LYS A 39 -2.27 16.85 0.35
N ALA A 40 -2.65 15.73 -0.29
CA ALA A 40 -2.43 15.48 -1.71
C ALA A 40 -3.49 16.14 -2.61
N GLY A 41 -4.56 16.71 -2.05
CA GLY A 41 -5.70 17.21 -2.85
C GLY A 41 -6.57 16.12 -3.45
N GLU A 42 -6.38 14.87 -3.03
CA GLU A 42 -7.10 13.68 -3.54
C GLU A 42 -8.39 13.37 -2.75
N PHE A 43 -8.70 14.16 -1.73
CA PHE A 43 -9.92 13.94 -0.95
C PHE A 43 -11.17 14.26 -1.78
N GLN A 44 -12.04 13.27 -1.96
CA GLN A 44 -13.27 13.41 -2.71
C GLN A 44 -14.51 13.40 -1.79
N THR A 45 -15.45 14.29 -2.08
CA THR A 45 -16.76 14.28 -1.45
C THR A 45 -17.56 13.07 -1.94
N THR A 46 -17.93 12.17 -1.03
CA THR A 46 -18.73 10.98 -1.33
C THR A 46 -20.03 11.00 -0.54
N HIS A 47 -20.97 10.08 -0.84
CA HIS A 47 -22.18 9.87 -0.05
C HIS A 47 -21.88 9.46 1.40
N GLN A 48 -20.70 8.90 1.67
CA GLN A 48 -20.23 8.58 3.03
C GLN A 48 -19.75 9.85 3.72
N GLY A 49 -20.69 10.63 4.21
CA GLY A 49 -20.47 11.91 4.87
C GLY A 49 -20.32 11.80 6.37
N LEU A 50 -20.80 12.83 7.03
CA LEU A 50 -20.95 12.91 8.48
C LEU A 50 -22.42 12.67 8.84
N SER A 51 -22.70 12.02 9.95
CA SER A 51 -24.06 11.89 10.43
C SER A 51 -24.19 12.29 11.90
N PHE A 52 -25.24 13.06 12.20
CA PHE A 52 -25.55 13.54 13.55
C PHE A 52 -26.98 13.20 13.96
N SER A 53 -27.15 12.81 15.20
CA SER A 53 -28.46 12.92 15.82
C SER A 53 -28.74 14.36 16.26
N GLY A 54 -30.00 14.74 16.31
CA GLY A 54 -30.38 16.15 16.53
C GLY A 54 -30.37 16.97 15.25
N THR A 55 -30.71 18.24 15.37
CA THR A 55 -30.74 19.18 14.23
C THR A 55 -29.41 19.90 14.03
N LYS A 56 -29.24 20.56 12.89
CA LYS A 56 -28.08 21.43 12.62
C LYS A 56 -27.89 22.50 13.71
N ALA A 57 -28.99 23.11 14.18
CA ALA A 57 -28.96 24.12 15.23
C ALA A 57 -28.64 23.56 16.62
N ARG A 58 -28.99 22.29 16.85
CA ARG A 58 -28.79 21.59 18.12
C ARG A 58 -28.31 20.15 17.88
N PRO A 59 -27.07 19.96 17.45
CA PRO A 59 -26.48 18.63 17.31
C PRO A 59 -26.39 17.96 18.68
N LYS A 60 -26.71 16.66 18.75
CA LYS A 60 -26.67 15.90 20.02
C LYS A 60 -25.48 14.92 20.04
N ARG A 61 -25.32 14.13 19.00
CA ARG A 61 -24.26 13.10 18.92
C ARG A 61 -23.77 12.94 17.48
N LEU A 62 -22.46 12.86 17.31
CA LEU A 62 -21.83 12.42 16.06
C LEU A 62 -22.00 10.90 15.95
N LEU A 63 -22.72 10.42 14.95
CA LEU A 63 -22.96 8.99 14.71
C LEU A 63 -21.90 8.40 13.79
N ASP A 64 -21.49 9.11 12.73
CA ASP A 64 -20.40 8.71 11.82
C ASP A 64 -19.55 9.91 11.40
N GLY A 65 -18.28 9.64 11.02
CA GLY A 65 -17.36 10.60 10.46
C GLY A 65 -16.27 11.09 11.42
N GLN A 66 -16.12 10.53 12.62
CA GLN A 66 -15.07 10.90 13.58
C GLN A 66 -13.67 10.92 12.97
N THR A 67 -13.35 9.93 12.13
CA THR A 67 -12.04 9.79 11.49
C THR A 67 -11.75 10.92 10.51
N ARG A 68 -12.75 11.30 9.70
CA ARG A 68 -12.65 12.39 8.71
C ARG A 68 -12.52 13.75 9.37
N LEU A 69 -13.34 14.00 10.40
CA LEU A 69 -13.25 15.23 11.21
C LEU A 69 -11.88 15.34 11.89
N THR A 70 -11.38 14.25 12.45
CA THR A 70 -10.05 14.24 13.09
C THR A 70 -8.95 14.50 12.06
N ALA A 71 -9.04 13.97 10.84
CA ALA A 71 -8.08 14.22 9.77
C ALA A 71 -8.08 15.70 9.35
N ILE A 72 -9.27 16.32 9.17
CA ILE A 72 -9.41 17.74 8.87
C ILE A 72 -8.78 18.61 9.97
N ARG A 73 -9.10 18.33 11.24
CA ARG A 73 -8.51 19.04 12.38
C ARG A 73 -7.00 18.88 12.44
N HIS A 74 -6.49 17.68 12.17
CA HIS A 74 -5.06 17.37 12.24
C HIS A 74 -4.26 18.02 11.10
N THR A 75 -4.83 18.10 9.90
CA THR A 75 -4.12 18.66 8.72
C THR A 75 -4.25 20.16 8.60
N GLY A 76 -5.24 20.78 9.22
CA GLY A 76 -5.59 22.18 8.99
C GLY A 76 -6.26 22.44 7.64
N ILE A 77 -6.61 21.40 6.87
CA ILE A 77 -7.15 21.53 5.51
C ILE A 77 -8.65 21.30 5.54
N SER A 78 -9.41 22.26 4.98
CA SER A 78 -10.89 22.16 4.86
C SER A 78 -11.29 21.19 3.75
N ALA A 79 -12.45 20.53 3.93
CA ALA A 79 -13.01 19.64 2.90
C ALA A 79 -14.52 19.76 2.81
N LYS A 80 -15.07 19.66 1.60
CA LYS A 80 -16.51 19.52 1.38
C LYS A 80 -16.96 18.13 1.79
N MET A 81 -18.04 18.03 2.56
CA MET A 81 -18.61 16.78 3.05
C MET A 81 -20.13 16.80 2.99
N VAL A 82 -20.72 15.66 2.68
CA VAL A 82 -22.14 15.43 2.91
C VAL A 82 -22.36 15.33 4.42
N VAL A 83 -23.35 16.06 4.95
CA VAL A 83 -23.70 16.05 6.36
C VAL A 83 -25.19 15.74 6.51
N ALA A 84 -25.51 14.69 7.24
CA ALA A 84 -26.88 14.27 7.55
C ALA A 84 -27.23 14.65 9.00
N TRP A 85 -28.31 15.41 9.17
CA TRP A 85 -28.84 15.82 10.45
C TRP A 85 -30.16 15.09 10.78
N GLY A 86 -30.43 14.90 12.04
CA GLY A 86 -31.68 14.24 12.49
C GLY A 86 -31.68 12.73 12.26
N CYS A 87 -30.51 12.12 12.18
CA CYS A 87 -30.37 10.67 12.10
C CYS A 87 -30.79 10.04 13.44
N LYS A 88 -31.52 8.92 13.38
CA LYS A 88 -31.88 8.17 14.58
C LYS A 88 -30.65 7.41 15.09
N PRO A 89 -30.38 7.38 16.43
CA PRO A 89 -29.23 6.65 16.97
C PRO A 89 -29.24 5.15 16.62
N GLU A 90 -30.40 4.54 16.45
CA GLU A 90 -30.55 3.12 16.10
C GLU A 90 -30.03 2.79 14.71
N THR A 91 -30.00 3.77 13.80
CA THR A 91 -29.43 3.58 12.43
C THR A 91 -27.92 3.37 12.44
N TYR A 92 -27.24 3.65 13.56
CA TYR A 92 -25.80 3.44 13.71
C TYR A 92 -25.39 1.98 13.49
N ALA A 93 -26.17 1.03 14.01
CA ALA A 93 -25.92 -0.40 13.84
C ALA A 93 -26.04 -0.85 12.37
N ALA A 94 -26.84 -0.15 11.56
CA ALA A 94 -27.00 -0.46 10.14
C ALA A 94 -25.88 0.12 9.25
N ILE A 95 -25.21 1.20 9.69
CA ILE A 95 -24.16 1.87 8.91
C ILE A 95 -22.92 0.97 8.74
N ASP A 96 -22.57 0.19 9.76
CA ASP A 96 -21.37 -0.68 9.77
C ASP A 96 -21.65 -2.12 9.28
N GLY A 97 -22.87 -2.45 8.83
CA GLY A 97 -23.27 -3.81 8.43
C GLY A 97 -22.76 -4.27 7.05
N GLY A 98 -22.17 -3.38 6.24
CA GLY A 98 -21.63 -3.69 4.93
C GLY A 98 -20.20 -4.21 4.98
N LYS A 99 -19.86 -5.21 4.14
CA LYS A 99 -18.46 -5.63 3.93
C LYS A 99 -17.67 -4.46 3.31
N PRO A 100 -16.61 -3.96 3.97
CA PRO A 100 -15.80 -2.90 3.38
C PRO A 100 -15.16 -3.38 2.07
N ARG A 101 -15.28 -2.58 1.01
CA ARG A 101 -14.58 -2.87 -0.24
C ARG A 101 -13.08 -2.89 0.01
N THR A 102 -12.42 -3.92 -0.52
CA THR A 102 -10.96 -4.04 -0.47
C THR A 102 -10.32 -3.12 -1.51
N PHE A 103 -9.01 -2.94 -1.41
CA PHE A 103 -8.25 -2.20 -2.42
C PHE A 103 -8.34 -2.90 -3.79
N ALA A 104 -8.40 -4.23 -3.80
CA ALA A 104 -8.61 -5.03 -5.00
C ALA A 104 -9.97 -4.73 -5.66
N ASP A 105 -11.05 -4.64 -4.87
CA ASP A 105 -12.40 -4.34 -5.36
C ASP A 105 -12.49 -2.95 -6.01
N HIS A 106 -11.70 -1.98 -5.53
CA HIS A 106 -11.70 -0.62 -6.07
C HIS A 106 -10.97 -0.47 -7.41
N HIS A 107 -9.97 -1.33 -7.67
CA HIS A 107 -9.08 -1.23 -8.83
C HIS A 107 -9.28 -2.38 -9.84
N GLY A 108 -10.09 -3.37 -9.52
CA GLY A 108 -10.23 -4.58 -10.33
C GLY A 108 -8.96 -5.45 -10.37
N TRP A 109 -8.05 -5.25 -9.43
CA TRP A 109 -6.78 -5.97 -9.37
C TRP A 109 -6.90 -7.29 -8.62
N SER A 110 -6.10 -8.28 -9.02
CA SER A 110 -5.97 -9.52 -8.28
C SER A 110 -5.36 -9.28 -6.89
N VAL A 111 -5.63 -10.19 -5.94
CA VAL A 111 -5.02 -10.15 -4.59
C VAL A 111 -3.48 -10.19 -4.68
N VAL A 112 -2.94 -10.90 -5.67
CA VAL A 112 -1.49 -11.01 -5.91
C VAL A 112 -0.92 -9.68 -6.36
N GLN A 113 -1.58 -9.01 -7.30
CA GLN A 113 -1.21 -7.68 -7.81
C GLN A 113 -1.25 -6.61 -6.71
N VAL A 114 -2.31 -6.63 -5.89
CA VAL A 114 -2.41 -5.75 -4.71
C VAL A 114 -1.30 -6.03 -3.70
N GLY A 115 -0.93 -7.29 -3.50
CA GLY A 115 0.20 -7.68 -2.65
C GLY A 115 1.52 -7.13 -3.16
N PHE A 116 1.78 -7.26 -4.46
CA PHE A 116 2.96 -6.71 -5.14
C PHE A 116 3.04 -5.18 -4.96
N MET A 117 1.99 -4.47 -5.35
CA MET A 117 1.89 -3.01 -5.24
C MET A 117 2.12 -2.54 -3.78
N LYS A 118 1.45 -3.14 -2.80
CA LYS A 118 1.64 -2.78 -1.37
C LYS A 118 3.04 -3.04 -0.88
N SER A 119 3.68 -4.12 -1.31
CA SER A 119 5.05 -4.45 -0.93
C SER A 119 6.02 -3.41 -1.48
N LEU A 120 5.83 -2.97 -2.73
CA LEU A 120 6.63 -1.95 -3.38
C LEU A 120 6.42 -0.57 -2.74
N ALA A 121 5.17 -0.19 -2.45
CA ALA A 121 4.83 1.04 -1.74
C ALA A 121 5.48 1.08 -0.35
N SER A 122 5.41 -0.01 0.41
CA SER A 122 6.02 -0.12 1.74
C SER A 122 7.54 -0.04 1.68
N PHE A 123 8.16 -0.63 0.68
CA PHE A 123 9.60 -0.56 0.47
C PHE A 123 10.05 0.87 0.14
N ALA A 124 9.37 1.54 -0.80
CA ALA A 124 9.71 2.89 -1.22
C ALA A 124 9.54 3.93 -0.08
N SER A 125 8.49 3.81 0.73
CA SER A 125 8.16 4.82 1.76
C SER A 125 8.64 4.45 3.17
N ALA A 126 9.17 3.26 3.39
CA ALA A 126 9.40 2.65 4.70
C ALA A 126 8.15 2.64 5.60
N ASP A 127 6.97 2.71 4.99
CA ASP A 127 5.67 2.84 5.65
C ASP A 127 4.76 1.66 5.25
N SER A 128 4.22 0.97 6.23
CA SER A 128 3.27 -0.13 6.01
C SER A 128 1.83 0.32 5.77
N ARG A 129 1.60 1.64 5.75
CA ARG A 129 0.26 2.21 5.58
C ARG A 129 -0.28 1.98 4.17
N LYS A 130 -1.59 1.96 4.08
CA LYS A 130 -2.31 1.83 2.81
C LYS A 130 -1.94 2.97 1.86
N PRO A 131 -1.43 2.70 0.64
CA PRO A 131 -1.12 3.75 -0.33
C PRO A 131 -2.41 4.45 -0.80
N THR A 132 -2.29 5.70 -1.26
CA THR A 132 -3.38 6.38 -1.96
C THR A 132 -3.55 5.79 -3.37
N LYS A 133 -4.67 6.14 -4.04
CA LYS A 133 -4.91 5.70 -5.42
C LYS A 133 -3.79 6.16 -6.35
N HIS A 134 -3.43 7.44 -6.29
CA HIS A 134 -2.38 8.02 -7.13
C HIS A 134 -1.02 7.31 -6.94
N VAL A 135 -0.61 7.02 -5.71
CA VAL A 135 0.62 6.25 -5.45
C VAL A 135 0.53 4.84 -6.02
N ALA A 136 -0.64 4.20 -5.93
CA ALA A 136 -0.84 2.85 -6.47
C ALA A 136 -0.80 2.84 -8.00
N ASP A 137 -1.43 3.81 -8.64
CA ASP A 137 -1.43 3.97 -10.10
C ASP A 137 0.00 4.26 -10.61
N GLY A 138 0.75 5.15 -9.94
CA GLY A 138 2.15 5.44 -10.26
C GLY A 138 3.07 4.21 -10.10
N ILE A 139 2.82 3.36 -9.10
CA ILE A 139 3.55 2.10 -8.94
C ILE A 139 3.28 1.16 -10.12
N MET A 140 2.03 1.02 -10.53
CA MET A 140 1.68 0.13 -11.63
C MET A 140 2.13 0.69 -12.98
N ALA A 141 2.13 2.00 -13.17
CA ALA A 141 2.73 2.63 -14.33
C ALA A 141 4.25 2.39 -14.42
N ALA A 142 4.94 2.38 -13.26
CA ALA A 142 6.40 2.20 -13.20
C ALA A 142 6.85 0.73 -13.30
N PHE A 143 6.10 -0.21 -12.74
CA PHE A 143 6.53 -1.60 -12.56
C PHE A 143 5.51 -2.64 -13.04
N GLY A 144 4.43 -2.21 -13.70
CA GLY A 144 3.37 -3.10 -14.19
C GLY A 144 3.87 -4.10 -15.21
N ASP A 145 4.69 -3.66 -16.17
CA ASP A 145 5.25 -4.52 -17.21
C ASP A 145 6.12 -5.65 -16.62
N GLN A 146 6.97 -5.33 -15.63
CA GLN A 146 7.78 -6.33 -14.95
C GLN A 146 6.92 -7.31 -14.15
N TYR A 147 5.85 -6.81 -13.51
CA TYR A 147 4.89 -7.67 -12.82
C TYR A 147 4.22 -8.65 -13.80
N GLU A 148 3.73 -8.18 -14.94
CA GLU A 148 3.07 -9.02 -15.95
C GLU A 148 4.05 -10.03 -16.55
N GLN A 149 5.30 -9.65 -16.83
CA GLN A 149 6.34 -10.57 -17.29
C GLN A 149 6.61 -11.69 -16.27
N LEU A 150 6.70 -11.36 -14.97
CA LEU A 150 6.87 -12.37 -13.91
C LEU A 150 5.67 -13.32 -13.80
N MET A 151 4.45 -12.78 -13.93
CA MET A 151 3.22 -13.59 -13.89
C MET A 151 3.07 -14.46 -15.12
N ALA A 152 3.44 -13.98 -16.31
CA ALA A 152 3.47 -14.75 -17.54
C ALA A 152 4.52 -15.86 -17.48
N ALA A 153 5.70 -15.60 -16.92
CA ALA A 153 6.75 -16.61 -16.74
C ALA A 153 6.31 -17.73 -15.78
N CYS A 154 5.68 -17.38 -14.67
CA CYS A 154 5.13 -18.34 -13.71
C CYS A 154 4.05 -17.73 -12.80
N GLY A 155 2.79 -18.00 -13.11
CA GLY A 155 1.64 -17.62 -12.29
C GLY A 155 1.37 -18.54 -11.10
N THR A 156 2.03 -19.71 -11.00
CA THR A 156 1.84 -20.65 -9.92
C THR A 156 2.32 -20.12 -8.57
N ALA A 157 1.63 -20.52 -7.50
CA ALA A 157 2.02 -20.14 -6.15
C ALA A 157 2.94 -21.19 -5.52
N ARG A 158 4.11 -20.74 -5.05
CA ARG A 158 4.97 -21.56 -4.19
C ARG A 158 5.22 -20.86 -2.88
N LYS A 159 5.01 -21.59 -1.78
CA LYS A 159 5.20 -21.07 -0.42
C LYS A 159 6.61 -20.45 -0.28
N TYR A 160 6.66 -19.22 0.21
CA TYR A 160 7.84 -18.39 0.44
C TYR A 160 8.48 -17.78 -0.80
N ILE A 161 8.55 -18.47 -1.94
CA ILE A 161 9.20 -17.99 -3.16
C ILE A 161 8.30 -17.01 -3.94
N SER A 162 7.03 -17.34 -4.11
CA SER A 162 6.08 -16.48 -4.84
C SER A 162 5.44 -15.39 -3.95
N LYS A 163 6.11 -14.98 -2.86
CA LYS A 163 5.69 -13.84 -2.03
C LYS A 163 5.94 -12.51 -2.72
N ALA A 164 5.14 -11.52 -2.37
CA ALA A 164 5.25 -10.18 -2.92
C ALA A 164 6.67 -9.57 -2.83
N PRO A 165 7.41 -9.65 -1.69
CA PRO A 165 8.77 -9.13 -1.61
C PRO A 165 9.74 -9.74 -2.61
N VAL A 166 9.61 -11.03 -2.92
CA VAL A 166 10.47 -11.71 -3.91
C VAL A 166 10.16 -11.18 -5.31
N ARG A 167 8.88 -11.11 -5.69
CA ARG A 167 8.47 -10.52 -6.99
C ARG A 167 8.93 -9.08 -7.14
N VAL A 168 8.83 -8.29 -6.07
CA VAL A 168 9.30 -6.90 -6.07
C VAL A 168 10.80 -6.81 -6.29
N GLY A 169 11.59 -7.66 -5.65
CA GLY A 169 13.04 -7.71 -5.86
C GLY A 169 13.40 -8.03 -7.32
N PHE A 170 12.75 -9.02 -7.92
CA PHE A 170 12.91 -9.33 -9.34
C PHE A 170 12.48 -8.16 -10.24
N ALA A 171 11.32 -7.55 -9.98
CA ALA A 171 10.82 -6.43 -10.79
C ALA A 171 11.78 -5.24 -10.76
N ILE A 172 12.35 -4.90 -9.60
CA ILE A 172 13.36 -3.84 -9.48
C ILE A 172 14.63 -4.21 -10.27
N ALA A 173 15.08 -5.45 -10.18
CA ALA A 173 16.24 -5.92 -10.93
C ALA A 173 16.00 -5.85 -12.45
N MET A 174 14.82 -6.24 -12.92
CA MET A 174 14.41 -6.15 -14.33
C MET A 174 14.34 -4.69 -14.80
N GLN A 175 13.81 -3.79 -13.97
CA GLN A 175 13.75 -2.36 -14.26
C GLN A 175 15.15 -1.73 -14.38
N LYS A 176 16.11 -2.17 -13.57
CA LYS A 176 17.51 -1.72 -13.63
C LYS A 176 18.28 -2.31 -14.81
N ASN A 177 17.91 -3.49 -15.26
CA ASN A 177 18.61 -4.26 -16.28
C ASN A 177 17.62 -4.76 -17.36
N PRO A 178 17.07 -3.86 -18.18
CA PRO A 178 16.03 -4.20 -19.15
C PRO A 178 16.51 -5.24 -20.19
N ASP A 179 17.80 -5.21 -20.55
CA ASP A 179 18.39 -6.12 -21.54
C ASP A 179 18.34 -7.60 -21.11
N ILE A 180 18.32 -7.87 -19.81
CA ILE A 180 18.24 -9.23 -19.26
C ILE A 180 16.91 -9.51 -18.55
N ALA A 181 15.90 -8.65 -18.70
CA ALA A 181 14.62 -8.78 -18.00
C ALA A 181 13.96 -10.16 -18.25
N THR A 182 13.98 -10.64 -19.49
CA THR A 182 13.44 -11.98 -19.85
C THR A 182 14.20 -13.10 -19.14
N THR A 183 15.52 -13.00 -19.05
CA THR A 183 16.37 -13.97 -18.33
C THR A 183 16.00 -13.98 -16.84
N LEU A 184 15.84 -12.80 -16.22
CA LEU A 184 15.46 -12.68 -14.83
C LEU A 184 14.05 -13.25 -14.56
N ALA A 185 13.09 -13.06 -15.47
CA ALA A 185 11.78 -13.70 -15.40
C ALA A 185 11.89 -15.23 -15.49
N GLY A 186 12.80 -15.75 -16.31
CA GLY A 186 13.15 -17.15 -16.38
C GLY A 186 13.71 -17.70 -15.06
N TYR A 187 14.61 -16.97 -14.42
CA TYR A 187 15.15 -17.32 -13.10
C TYR A 187 14.07 -17.33 -12.01
N TYR A 188 13.15 -16.36 -12.04
CA TYR A 188 12.00 -16.38 -11.13
C TYR A 188 11.17 -17.64 -11.32
N ARG A 189 10.86 -18.04 -12.57
CA ARG A 189 10.15 -19.27 -12.89
C ARG A 189 10.87 -20.50 -12.35
N GLN A 190 12.17 -20.64 -12.60
CA GLN A 190 12.98 -21.75 -12.11
C GLN A 190 12.94 -21.83 -10.57
N MET A 191 13.08 -20.72 -9.85
CA MET A 191 12.95 -20.69 -8.39
C MET A 191 11.56 -21.15 -7.93
N VAL A 192 10.48 -20.71 -8.57
CA VAL A 192 9.12 -21.12 -8.22
C VAL A 192 8.93 -22.63 -8.46
N LEU A 193 9.49 -23.19 -9.53
CA LEU A 193 9.41 -24.60 -9.87
C LEU A 193 10.43 -25.47 -9.10
N SER A 194 11.36 -24.87 -8.35
CA SER A 194 12.52 -25.52 -7.71
C SER A 194 13.47 -26.20 -8.67
N ASP A 195 13.52 -25.70 -9.88
CA ASP A 195 14.55 -26.08 -10.85
C ASP A 195 15.76 -25.14 -10.64
N LEU A 196 16.71 -25.61 -9.85
CA LEU A 196 17.88 -24.81 -9.49
C LEU A 196 19.04 -24.97 -10.47
N ALA A 197 18.89 -25.85 -11.47
CA ALA A 197 19.92 -26.11 -12.45
C ALA A 197 20.19 -24.87 -13.32
N GLY A 198 21.43 -24.46 -13.40
CA GLY A 198 21.84 -23.28 -14.19
C GLY A 198 21.50 -21.92 -13.59
N LEU A 199 20.87 -21.86 -12.40
CA LEU A 199 20.68 -20.59 -11.70
C LEU A 199 22.03 -20.03 -11.18
N PRO A 200 22.20 -18.70 -11.20
CA PRO A 200 23.30 -18.04 -10.51
C PRO A 200 23.40 -18.48 -9.04
N GLN A 201 24.61 -18.71 -8.53
CA GLN A 201 24.84 -19.18 -7.17
C GLN A 201 24.20 -18.25 -6.11
N ALA A 202 24.16 -16.96 -6.39
CA ALA A 202 23.50 -15.97 -5.55
C ALA A 202 21.99 -16.25 -5.38
N LEU A 203 21.30 -16.62 -6.45
CA LEU A 203 19.86 -16.97 -6.43
C LEU A 203 19.63 -18.32 -5.76
N VAL A 204 20.51 -19.31 -5.95
CA VAL A 204 20.45 -20.60 -5.23
C VAL A 204 20.59 -20.37 -3.72
N THR A 205 21.54 -19.53 -3.30
CA THR A 205 21.71 -19.16 -1.88
C THR A 205 20.46 -18.45 -1.33
N MET A 206 19.87 -17.53 -2.12
CA MET A 206 18.63 -16.85 -1.72
C MET A 206 17.46 -17.80 -1.61
N PHE A 207 17.32 -18.74 -2.55
CA PHE A 207 16.29 -19.78 -2.50
C PHE A 207 16.37 -20.60 -1.21
N SER A 208 17.58 -21.06 -0.83
CA SER A 208 17.80 -21.81 0.40
C SER A 208 17.40 -21.02 1.65
N ARG A 209 17.78 -19.74 1.73
CA ARG A 209 17.40 -18.85 2.84
C ARG A 209 15.89 -18.63 2.98
N LEU A 210 15.17 -18.53 1.87
CA LEU A 210 13.72 -18.36 1.90
C LEU A 210 13.00 -19.62 2.42
N HIS A 211 13.61 -20.80 2.28
CA HIS A 211 13.10 -22.06 2.80
C HIS A 211 13.48 -22.31 4.26
N ASP A 212 14.60 -21.74 4.72
CA ASP A 212 15.01 -21.88 6.12
C ASP A 212 14.09 -21.08 7.04
N ALA A 213 13.48 -21.79 8.01
CA ALA A 213 12.56 -21.18 8.96
C ALA A 213 13.27 -20.22 9.93
N GLN A 214 14.53 -20.45 10.26
CA GLN A 214 15.32 -19.64 11.21
C GLN A 214 15.88 -18.37 10.55
N ASP A 215 16.22 -18.44 9.27
CA ASP A 215 16.88 -17.35 8.53
C ASP A 215 15.88 -16.48 7.73
N ARG A 216 14.59 -16.86 7.73
CA ARG A 216 13.57 -16.19 6.92
C ARG A 216 13.19 -14.83 7.48
N PRO A 217 13.44 -13.74 6.73
CA PRO A 217 13.02 -12.42 7.14
C PRO A 217 11.50 -12.29 7.25
N SER A 218 11.01 -11.61 8.29
CA SER A 218 9.58 -11.38 8.52
C SER A 218 9.27 -9.92 8.88
N GLY A 219 8.01 -9.52 8.75
CA GLY A 219 7.57 -8.15 8.98
C GLY A 219 8.08 -7.14 7.94
N VAL A 220 7.87 -5.84 8.20
CA VAL A 220 8.22 -4.77 7.25
C VAL A 220 9.73 -4.72 6.96
N ARG A 221 10.56 -4.79 8.00
CA ARG A 221 12.02 -4.80 7.86
C ARG A 221 12.52 -6.05 7.14
N GLY A 222 11.93 -7.21 7.45
CA GLY A 222 12.25 -8.46 6.77
C GLY A 222 11.87 -8.46 5.30
N ASN A 223 10.72 -7.87 4.94
CA ASN A 223 10.30 -7.70 3.56
C ASN A 223 11.27 -6.79 2.79
N ALA A 224 11.67 -5.65 3.38
CA ALA A 224 12.66 -4.75 2.76
C ALA A 224 14.01 -5.44 2.54
N LEU A 225 14.47 -6.21 3.52
CA LEU A 225 15.68 -7.01 3.39
C LEU A 225 15.55 -8.05 2.26
N THR A 226 14.42 -8.77 2.17
CA THR A 226 14.16 -9.74 1.12
C THR A 226 14.22 -9.10 -0.27
N ILE A 227 13.56 -7.94 -0.45
CA ILE A 227 13.58 -7.19 -1.72
C ILE A 227 15.01 -6.86 -2.14
N ALA A 228 15.79 -6.26 -1.25
CA ALA A 228 17.16 -5.86 -1.54
C ALA A 228 18.10 -7.05 -1.74
N GLN A 229 17.87 -8.17 -1.06
CA GLN A 229 18.65 -9.40 -1.26
C GLN A 229 18.36 -10.04 -2.62
N VAL A 230 17.09 -10.10 -3.04
CA VAL A 230 16.70 -10.63 -4.35
C VAL A 230 17.25 -9.75 -5.46
N GLU A 231 17.07 -8.43 -5.37
CA GLU A 231 17.61 -7.50 -6.35
C GLU A 231 19.11 -7.67 -6.52
N LYS A 232 19.86 -7.71 -5.41
CA LYS A 232 21.31 -7.95 -5.42
C LYS A 232 21.67 -9.31 -6.03
N ALA A 233 20.88 -10.36 -5.79
CA ALA A 233 21.13 -11.70 -6.32
C ALA A 233 20.89 -11.80 -7.83
N CYS A 234 20.05 -10.92 -8.36
CA CYS A 234 19.77 -10.80 -9.78
C CYS A 234 20.81 -9.97 -10.55
N ASP A 235 21.69 -9.24 -9.85
CA ASP A 235 22.77 -8.46 -10.48
C ASP A 235 23.84 -9.40 -11.08
N PRO A 236 24.10 -9.33 -12.39
CA PRO A 236 25.11 -10.18 -13.05
C PRO A 236 26.50 -10.11 -12.39
N GLN A 237 26.90 -8.95 -11.85
CA GLN A 237 28.16 -8.77 -11.16
C GLN A 237 28.25 -9.58 -9.86
N ASN A 238 27.11 -9.94 -9.27
CA ASN A 238 27.02 -10.73 -8.05
C ASN A 238 26.71 -12.21 -8.28
N ALA A 239 26.62 -12.68 -9.52
CA ALA A 239 26.18 -14.04 -9.89
C ALA A 239 26.95 -15.15 -9.17
N HIS A 240 28.25 -14.97 -8.95
CA HIS A 240 29.16 -15.96 -8.36
C HIS A 240 29.45 -15.71 -6.86
N THR A 241 28.91 -14.66 -6.25
CA THR A 241 29.23 -14.31 -4.86
C THR A 241 28.34 -15.02 -3.86
N ARG A 242 28.90 -15.48 -2.72
CA ARG A 242 28.10 -15.78 -1.55
C ARG A 242 27.51 -14.48 -1.02
N GLN A 243 26.19 -14.42 -0.97
CA GLN A 243 25.51 -13.18 -0.62
C GLN A 243 25.73 -12.76 0.83
N ASN A 244 26.35 -11.61 1.03
CA ASN A 244 26.23 -10.85 2.27
C ASN A 244 24.90 -10.08 2.29
N ARG A 245 24.31 -9.92 3.47
CA ARG A 245 23.13 -9.10 3.65
C ARG A 245 23.41 -7.67 3.15
N PRO A 246 22.53 -7.06 2.34
CA PRO A 246 22.71 -5.66 1.95
C PRO A 246 22.74 -4.77 3.21
N SER A 247 23.66 -3.81 3.25
CA SER A 247 23.71 -2.84 4.34
C SER A 247 22.44 -1.97 4.38
N ALA A 248 22.14 -1.34 5.50
CA ALA A 248 21.03 -0.41 5.62
C ALA A 248 21.13 0.75 4.60
N ALA A 249 22.34 1.24 4.36
CA ALA A 249 22.60 2.27 3.36
C ALA A 249 22.21 1.81 1.94
N LYS A 250 22.59 0.60 1.54
CA LYS A 250 22.18 0.01 0.24
C LYS A 250 20.67 -0.19 0.12
N GLN A 251 19.99 -0.59 1.18
CA GLN A 251 18.53 -0.69 1.19
C GLN A 251 17.86 0.67 1.02
N GLN A 252 18.41 1.72 1.65
CA GLN A 252 17.90 3.10 1.52
C GLN A 252 18.15 3.65 0.10
N GLU A 253 19.32 3.42 -0.47
CA GLU A 253 19.67 3.78 -1.85
C GLU A 253 18.68 3.14 -2.84
N LEU A 254 18.42 1.85 -2.69
CA LEU A 254 17.47 1.13 -3.54
C LEU A 254 16.03 1.64 -3.36
N ALA A 255 15.62 1.92 -2.13
CA ALA A 255 14.31 2.50 -1.86
C ALA A 255 14.18 3.93 -2.45
N GLN A 256 15.26 4.71 -2.46
CA GLN A 256 15.28 6.02 -3.12
C GLN A 256 15.13 5.87 -4.63
N TYR A 257 15.89 4.97 -5.26
CA TYR A 257 15.76 4.64 -6.69
C TYR A 257 14.29 4.31 -7.05
N VAL A 258 13.65 3.44 -6.28
CA VAL A 258 12.24 3.07 -6.50
C VAL A 258 11.31 4.27 -6.38
N ARG A 259 11.52 5.16 -5.40
CA ARG A 259 10.73 6.40 -5.26
C ARG A 259 10.85 7.30 -6.48
N ASP A 260 12.06 7.44 -7.01
CA ASP A 260 12.33 8.33 -8.14
C ASP A 260 11.64 7.81 -9.41
N ILE A 261 11.71 6.50 -9.67
CA ILE A 261 11.01 5.85 -10.78
C ILE A 261 9.49 6.01 -10.68
N ILE A 262 8.91 5.76 -9.51
CA ILE A 262 7.47 5.94 -9.29
C ILE A 262 7.06 7.40 -9.51
N LYS A 263 7.85 8.34 -9.02
CA LYS A 263 7.58 9.77 -9.20
C LYS A 263 7.62 10.17 -10.67
N GLN A 264 8.60 9.70 -11.44
CA GLN A 264 8.70 9.96 -12.88
C GLN A 264 7.48 9.39 -13.62
N ALA A 265 7.10 8.14 -13.35
CA ALA A 265 5.94 7.51 -13.97
C ALA A 265 4.61 8.23 -13.63
N SER A 266 4.48 8.76 -12.40
CA SER A 266 3.29 9.51 -11.97
C SER A 266 3.15 10.91 -12.61
N LEU A 267 4.20 11.43 -13.24
CA LEU A 267 4.16 12.72 -13.95
C LEU A 267 3.74 12.57 -15.41
N VAL A 268 3.77 11.34 -15.93
CA VAL A 268 3.46 11.04 -17.34
C VAL A 268 2.06 10.44 -17.49
N SER A 269 1.47 9.91 -16.41
CA SER A 269 0.11 9.36 -16.34
C SER A 269 -0.91 10.40 -15.92
#